data_b5fe3c12bc607985cc45d3713838477b
#
_entry.id   b5fe3c12bc607985cc45d3713838477b
#
_cell.length_a   1.000
_cell.length_b   1.000
_cell.length_c   1.000
_cell.angle_alpha   90.00
_cell.angle_beta   90.00
_cell.angle_gamma   90.00
#
_symmetry.space_group_name_H-M   'P 1'
#
loop_
_entity.id
_entity.type
_entity.pdbx_description
1 polymer ?
#
loop_
_entity_poly.entity_id
_entity_poly.type
_entity_poly.pdbx_seq_one_letter_code
_entity_poly.pdbx_strand_id
1 'polypeptide(L)'
;THQMTRLSQWYIPTLDITSFIKANHLRQIWRNHLLGYSMLYRGDIQHFYHIHLYPQGNKHFLEYAIPEYKSLLTDYGKTTFIDLTYESLFDMIGRTFISDKQQDWLKYLRRRYMV
;
A
#
# COMPACT_ATOMS: atom_id res chain seq x y z
N THR A 1 4.76 -18.24 4.70
CA THR A 1 4.75 -16.77 4.85
C THR A 1 5.99 -16.22 5.56
N HIS A 2 6.43 -16.86 6.65
CA HIS A 2 7.70 -16.45 7.29
C HIS A 2 8.86 -16.61 6.33
N GLN A 3 8.91 -17.72 5.60
CA GLN A 3 9.93 -17.97 4.60
C GLN A 3 9.88 -16.94 3.48
N MET A 4 8.69 -16.65 2.96
CA MET A 4 8.52 -15.66 1.90
C MET A 4 8.92 -14.26 2.35
N THR A 5 8.61 -13.91 3.61
CA THR A 5 9.03 -12.63 4.20
C THR A 5 10.55 -12.50 4.15
N ARG A 6 11.29 -13.53 4.51
CA ARG A 6 12.76 -13.50 4.49
C ARG A 6 13.30 -13.52 3.06
N LEU A 7 12.73 -14.34 2.19
CA LEU A 7 13.20 -14.46 0.82
C LEU A 7 13.02 -13.19 0.00
N SER A 8 11.99 -12.39 0.30
CA SER A 8 11.70 -11.18 -0.45
C SER A 8 12.80 -10.13 -0.35
N GLN A 9 13.53 -10.11 0.77
CA GLN A 9 14.50 -9.06 1.10
C GLN A 9 13.86 -7.66 1.16
N TRP A 10 12.53 -7.61 1.26
CA TRP A 10 11.79 -6.36 1.42
C TRP A 10 11.80 -5.84 2.85
N TYR A 11 12.08 -6.72 3.83
CA TYR A 11 11.98 -6.41 5.25
C TYR A 11 13.36 -6.41 5.90
N ILE A 12 13.52 -5.56 6.91
CA ILE A 12 14.80 -5.45 7.62
C ILE A 12 15.16 -6.80 8.27
N PRO A 13 16.47 -7.19 8.29
CA PRO A 13 16.87 -8.51 8.80
C PRO A 13 16.55 -8.72 10.28
N THR A 14 16.48 -7.63 11.06
CA THR A 14 16.20 -7.68 12.50
C THR A 14 14.69 -7.79 12.79
N LEU A 15 13.84 -7.80 11.78
CA LEU A 15 12.40 -7.86 11.97
C LEU A 15 11.98 -9.13 12.71
N ASP A 16 11.22 -8.94 13.78
CA ASP A 16 10.50 -10.02 14.42
C ASP A 16 9.15 -10.21 13.70
N ILE A 17 9.03 -11.28 12.92
CA ILE A 17 7.85 -11.53 12.11
C ILE A 17 6.59 -11.69 12.98
N THR A 18 6.73 -12.13 14.22
CA THR A 18 5.59 -12.26 15.12
C THR A 18 4.91 -10.91 15.40
N SER A 19 5.62 -9.79 15.22
CA SER A 19 5.02 -8.47 15.38
C SER A 19 3.89 -8.23 14.37
N PHE A 20 4.00 -8.76 13.16
CA PHE A 20 2.92 -8.69 12.17
C PHE A 20 1.71 -9.52 12.57
N ILE A 21 1.94 -10.67 13.20
CA ILE A 21 0.86 -11.57 13.62
C ILE A 21 0.07 -10.95 14.76
N LYS A 22 0.75 -10.29 15.69
CA LYS A 22 0.13 -9.70 16.88
C LYS A 22 -0.60 -8.39 16.58
N ALA A 23 -0.12 -7.61 15.63
CA ALA A 23 -0.67 -6.30 15.32
C ALA A 23 -1.60 -6.39 14.11
N ASN A 24 -2.92 -6.34 14.34
CA ASN A 24 -3.92 -6.47 13.27
C ASN A 24 -3.73 -5.44 12.16
N HIS A 25 -3.36 -4.20 12.50
CA HIS A 25 -3.19 -3.13 11.54
C HIS A 25 -1.99 -3.36 10.59
N LEU A 26 -0.96 -4.08 11.05
CA LEU A 26 0.19 -4.42 10.23
C LEU A 26 -0.02 -5.72 9.46
N ARG A 27 -0.73 -6.68 10.06
CA ARG A 27 -0.90 -8.02 9.47
C ARG A 27 -1.58 -7.96 8.11
N GLN A 28 -2.62 -7.15 7.97
CA GLN A 28 -3.36 -7.04 6.73
C GLN A 28 -2.47 -6.45 5.61
N ILE A 29 -1.75 -5.38 5.92
CA ILE A 29 -0.84 -4.75 4.97
C ILE A 29 0.25 -5.74 4.56
N TRP A 30 0.86 -6.42 5.53
CA TRP A 30 1.91 -7.41 5.29
C TRP A 30 1.43 -8.54 4.38
N ARG A 31 0.25 -9.10 4.65
CA ARG A 31 -0.29 -10.19 3.83
C ARG A 31 -0.54 -9.75 2.39
N ASN A 32 -1.13 -8.59 2.21
CA ASN A 32 -1.45 -8.10 0.87
C ASN A 32 -0.17 -7.77 0.09
N HIS A 33 0.80 -7.15 0.74
CA HIS A 33 2.08 -6.84 0.10
C HIS A 33 2.84 -8.12 -0.27
N LEU A 34 2.91 -9.07 0.66
CA LEU A 34 3.65 -10.31 0.46
C LEU A 34 3.03 -11.21 -0.60
N LEU A 35 1.71 -11.10 -0.82
CA LEU A 35 1.05 -11.82 -1.91
C LEU A 35 1.70 -11.49 -3.26
N GLY A 36 2.02 -10.21 -3.48
CA GLY A 36 2.72 -9.79 -4.69
C GLY A 36 4.08 -10.46 -4.84
N TYR A 37 4.82 -10.57 -3.75
CA TYR A 37 6.10 -11.28 -3.79
C TYR A 37 5.93 -12.75 -4.18
N SER A 38 4.92 -13.44 -3.65
CA SER A 38 4.69 -14.83 -4.01
C SER A 38 4.36 -15.01 -5.49
N MET A 39 3.67 -14.05 -6.09
CA MET A 39 3.41 -14.06 -7.53
C MET A 39 4.70 -13.86 -8.35
N LEU A 40 5.58 -12.95 -7.92
CA LEU A 40 6.90 -12.77 -8.52
C LEU A 40 7.74 -14.04 -8.41
N TYR A 41 7.75 -14.65 -7.23
CA TYR A 41 8.54 -15.85 -6.94
C TYR A 41 8.10 -17.03 -7.81
N ARG A 42 6.79 -17.18 -8.05
CA ARG A 42 6.28 -18.24 -8.93
C ARG A 42 6.45 -17.94 -10.42
N GLY A 43 6.84 -16.72 -10.76
CA GLY A 43 7.03 -16.33 -12.15
C GLY A 43 5.74 -15.95 -12.87
N ASP A 44 4.63 -15.78 -12.14
CA ASP A 44 3.34 -15.39 -12.71
C ASP A 44 3.39 -13.96 -13.27
N ILE A 45 4.20 -13.11 -12.66
CA ILE A 45 4.39 -11.71 -13.05
C ILE A 45 5.87 -11.36 -13.00
N GLN A 46 6.29 -10.29 -13.67
CA GLN A 46 7.68 -9.83 -13.69
C GLN A 46 7.91 -8.60 -12.81
N HIS A 47 6.88 -7.79 -12.59
CA HIS A 47 6.95 -6.56 -11.81
C HIS A 47 5.75 -6.47 -10.89
N PHE A 48 5.94 -5.85 -9.72
CA PHE A 48 4.87 -5.70 -8.73
C PHE A 48 5.06 -4.41 -7.93
N TYR A 49 3.95 -3.69 -7.76
CA TYR A 49 3.85 -2.57 -6.83
C TYR A 49 2.57 -2.74 -6.03
N HIS A 50 2.69 -2.64 -4.71
CA HIS A 50 1.53 -2.62 -3.83
C HIS A 50 1.16 -1.18 -3.57
N ILE A 51 -0.08 -0.81 -3.87
CA ILE A 51 -0.61 0.52 -3.58
C ILE A 51 -1.63 0.38 -2.47
N HIS A 52 -1.36 1.00 -1.34
CA HIS A 52 -2.28 1.02 -0.20
C HIS A 52 -3.04 2.34 -0.22
N LEU A 53 -4.34 2.27 -0.53
CA LEU A 53 -5.21 3.44 -0.64
C LEU A 53 -6.02 3.61 0.64
N TYR A 54 -6.08 4.84 1.16
CA TYR A 54 -6.87 5.16 2.35
C TYR A 54 -7.30 6.63 2.32
N PRO A 55 -8.43 6.97 3.00
CA PRO A 55 -8.82 8.38 3.10
C PRO A 55 -7.88 9.14 4.04
N GLN A 56 -7.59 10.39 3.71
CA GLN A 56 -6.70 11.24 4.52
C GLN A 56 -7.22 11.40 5.95
N GLY A 57 -8.53 11.33 6.14
CA GLY A 57 -9.15 11.38 7.47
C GLY A 57 -8.89 10.14 8.33
N ASN A 58 -8.40 9.05 7.74
CA ASN A 58 -8.02 7.87 8.52
C ASN A 58 -6.64 8.10 9.13
N LYS A 59 -6.63 8.77 10.26
CA LYS A 59 -5.39 9.14 10.93
C LYS A 59 -4.61 7.95 11.48
N HIS A 60 -5.28 6.84 11.75
CA HIS A 60 -4.62 5.63 12.19
C HIS A 60 -3.63 5.12 11.13
N PHE A 61 -4.05 5.04 9.86
CA PHE A 61 -3.14 4.68 8.79
C PHE A 61 -2.09 5.76 8.55
N LEU A 62 -2.52 7.03 8.50
CA LEU A 62 -1.62 8.13 8.18
C LEU A 62 -0.52 8.31 9.21
N GLU A 63 -0.85 8.27 10.51
CA GLU A 63 0.07 8.63 11.58
C GLU A 63 0.77 7.43 12.22
N TYR A 64 0.18 6.22 12.13
CA TYR A 64 0.70 5.06 12.86
C TYR A 64 1.00 3.87 11.96
N ALA A 65 0.00 3.30 11.30
CA ALA A 65 0.16 2.02 10.61
C ALA A 65 1.12 2.11 9.43
N ILE A 66 0.96 3.12 8.56
CA ILE A 66 1.80 3.27 7.38
C ILE A 66 3.25 3.61 7.75
N PRO A 67 3.51 4.63 8.63
CA PRO A 67 4.88 4.91 9.05
C PRO A 67 5.54 3.71 9.73
N GLU A 68 4.82 3.00 10.59
CA GLU A 68 5.35 1.82 11.28
C GLU A 68 5.70 0.72 10.28
N TYR A 69 4.81 0.43 9.33
CA TYR A 69 5.06 -0.59 8.31
C TYR A 69 6.29 -0.23 7.47
N LYS A 70 6.38 1.01 7.02
CA LYS A 70 7.52 1.48 6.22
C LYS A 70 8.84 1.37 6.98
N SER A 71 8.83 1.58 8.28
CA SER A 71 10.04 1.47 9.10
C SER A 71 10.60 0.04 9.14
N LEU A 72 9.78 -0.94 8.83
CA LEU A 72 10.16 -2.36 8.82
C LEU A 72 10.64 -2.83 7.45
N LEU A 73 10.60 -1.97 6.43
CA LEU A 73 11.02 -2.29 5.07
C LEU A 73 12.46 -1.87 4.83
N THR A 74 13.17 -2.66 4.01
CA THR A 74 14.45 -2.24 3.45
C THR A 74 14.20 -1.17 2.39
N ASP A 75 15.26 -0.50 1.92
CA ASP A 75 15.14 0.43 0.80
C ASP A 75 14.55 -0.26 -0.43
N TYR A 76 14.96 -1.50 -0.69
CA TYR A 76 14.39 -2.30 -1.76
C TYR A 76 12.89 -2.55 -1.54
N GLY A 77 12.49 -2.92 -0.32
CA GLY A 77 11.08 -3.13 0.00
C GLY A 77 10.24 -1.87 -0.19
N LYS A 78 10.79 -0.71 0.15
CA LYS A 78 10.09 0.57 -0.02
C LYS A 78 9.79 0.88 -1.48
N THR A 79 10.59 0.39 -2.42
CA THR A 79 10.32 0.61 -3.85
C THR A 79 9.09 -0.14 -4.35
N THR A 80 8.65 -1.16 -3.62
CA THR A 80 7.49 -1.99 -4.00
C THR A 80 6.21 -1.60 -3.26
N PHE A 81 6.30 -0.69 -2.31
CA PHE A 81 5.17 -0.29 -1.47
C PHE A 81 4.89 1.19 -1.61
N ILE A 82 3.68 1.53 -2.05
CA ILE A 82 3.25 2.91 -2.25
C ILE A 82 2.02 3.13 -1.38
N ASP A 83 2.07 4.09 -0.47
CA ASP A 83 0.89 4.55 0.25
C ASP A 83 0.35 5.80 -0.43
N LEU A 84 -0.96 5.87 -0.56
CA LEU A 84 -1.60 6.95 -1.30
C LEU A 84 -2.97 7.24 -0.68
N THR A 85 -3.24 8.50 -0.41
CA THR A 85 -4.58 8.88 0.02
C THR A 85 -5.51 8.98 -1.19
N TYR A 86 -6.82 8.76 -0.96
CA TYR A 86 -7.82 8.98 -2.00
C TYR A 86 -7.76 10.41 -2.52
N GLU A 87 -7.55 11.38 -1.63
CA GLU A 87 -7.44 12.79 -1.98
C GLU A 87 -6.31 13.03 -2.97
N SER A 88 -5.12 12.49 -2.69
CA SER A 88 -3.96 12.62 -3.60
C SER A 88 -4.21 11.93 -4.94
N LEU A 89 -4.82 10.74 -4.91
CA LEU A 89 -5.13 10.00 -6.13
C LEU A 89 -6.10 10.80 -7.01
N PHE A 90 -7.19 11.32 -6.42
CA PHE A 90 -8.19 12.08 -7.16
C PHE A 90 -7.63 13.39 -7.70
N ASP A 91 -6.72 14.05 -6.96
CA ASP A 91 -6.04 15.24 -7.46
C ASP A 91 -5.18 14.91 -8.68
N MET A 92 -4.44 13.81 -8.64
CA MET A 92 -3.63 13.37 -9.78
C MET A 92 -4.50 13.05 -11.00
N ILE A 93 -5.59 12.32 -10.80
CA ILE A 93 -6.53 11.98 -11.87
C ILE A 93 -7.18 13.25 -12.42
N GLY A 94 -7.58 14.18 -11.54
CA GLY A 94 -8.21 15.43 -11.93
C GLY A 94 -7.34 16.30 -12.83
N ARG A 95 -6.01 16.23 -12.69
CA ARG A 95 -5.08 16.96 -13.55
C ARG A 95 -5.01 16.39 -14.95
N THR A 96 -5.31 15.10 -15.13
CA THR A 96 -5.30 14.45 -16.44
C THR A 96 -6.66 14.45 -17.11
N PHE A 97 -7.75 14.65 -16.35
CA PHE A 97 -9.11 14.66 -16.87
C PHE A 97 -9.44 16.06 -17.40
N ILE A 98 -9.69 16.18 -18.70
CA ILE A 98 -9.95 17.44 -19.38
C ILE A 98 -11.40 17.61 -19.84
N SER A 99 -12.19 16.54 -19.93
CA SER A 99 -13.59 16.64 -20.35
C SER A 99 -14.50 16.88 -19.15
N ASP A 100 -15.63 17.58 -19.38
CA ASP A 100 -16.63 17.83 -18.34
C ASP A 100 -17.19 16.53 -17.76
N LYS A 101 -17.39 15.54 -18.62
CA LYS A 101 -17.90 14.22 -18.20
C LYS A 101 -16.95 13.53 -17.25
N GLN A 102 -15.65 13.59 -17.52
CA GLN A 102 -14.62 13.02 -16.65
C GLN A 102 -14.58 13.76 -15.31
N GLN A 103 -14.70 15.08 -15.31
CA GLN A 103 -14.72 15.87 -14.09
C GLN A 103 -15.95 15.56 -13.23
N ASP A 104 -17.12 15.37 -13.86
CA ASP A 104 -18.34 15.00 -13.15
C ASP A 104 -18.23 13.63 -12.50
N TRP A 105 -17.64 12.67 -13.20
CA TRP A 105 -17.37 11.34 -12.66
C TRP A 105 -16.42 11.40 -11.46
N LEU A 106 -15.38 12.21 -11.56
CA LEU A 106 -14.42 12.40 -10.48
C LEU A 106 -15.09 13.01 -9.24
N LYS A 107 -15.97 14.00 -9.43
CA LYS A 107 -16.75 14.59 -8.33
C LYS A 107 -17.62 13.55 -7.65
N TYR A 108 -18.23 12.65 -8.44
CA TYR A 108 -19.03 11.55 -7.89
C TYR A 108 -18.18 10.63 -7.02
N LEU A 109 -16.99 10.24 -7.49
CA LEU A 109 -16.09 9.37 -6.73
C LEU A 109 -15.63 10.04 -5.45
N ARG A 110 -15.31 11.33 -5.49
CA ARG A 110 -14.91 12.07 -4.30
C ARG A 110 -16.00 12.03 -3.24
N ARG A 111 -17.24 12.27 -3.62
CA ARG A 111 -18.36 12.23 -2.68
C ARG A 111 -18.60 10.85 -2.10
N ARG A 112 -18.33 9.80 -2.87
CA ARG A 112 -18.57 8.43 -2.43
C ARG A 112 -17.48 7.90 -1.49
N TYR A 113 -16.23 8.22 -1.75
CA TYR A 113 -15.09 7.56 -1.10
C TYR A 113 -14.29 8.46 -0.15
N MET A 114 -14.44 9.75 -0.23
CA MET A 114 -13.76 10.70 0.67
C MET A 114 -14.72 11.12 1.78
N VAL A 115 -14.57 10.49 2.92
CA VAL A 115 -15.44 10.73 4.08
C VAL A 115 -14.59 11.29 5.22
#